data_e32424a69a2902a3179993f664c04bb9
#
_entry.id   e32424a69a2902a3179993f664c04bb9
#
_cell.length_a   1.000
_cell.length_b   1.000
_cell.length_c   1.000
_cell.angle_alpha   90.00
_cell.angle_beta   90.00
_cell.angle_gamma   90.00
#
_symmetry.space_group_name_H-M   'P 1'
#
loop_
_entity.id
_entity.type
_entity.pdbx_description
1 polymer ?
#
loop_
_entity_poly.entity_id
_entity_poly.type
_entity_poly.pdbx_seq_one_letter_code
_entity_poly.pdbx_strand_id
1 'polypeptide(L)'
;XXXXKPMIAARHPVDPQRQTLFGHSYGGLFTLYALLNRPQAFSGYVAASPSIWWYQGYIERTLATFDTRARQQPLDARLLLTVGSAEEPADDDPLTDPRQRHMAERRMIGNARALAERLESTPGLEVGLRINAGANHGTNGQLSSVQALELASSGMKPETKTED
;
A
#
# COMPACT_ATOMS: atom_id res chain seq x y z
N UNK A 1 7.71 9.68 -11.69
CA UNK A 1 7.36 8.83 -12.60
C UNK A 1 7.48 9.29 -14.02
N UNK A 2 7.28 10.32 -14.27
CA UNK A 2 7.30 10.87 -15.54
C UNK A 2 8.59 10.81 -16.27
N UNK A 3 9.52 10.88 -15.74
CA UNK A 3 10.80 10.82 -16.34
C UNK A 3 11.45 9.47 -16.35
N UNK A 4 11.14 8.79 -15.41
CA UNK A 4 11.70 7.48 -15.29
C UNK A 4 11.19 6.44 -16.27
N LYS A 5 9.94 6.42 -16.39
CA LYS A 5 9.34 5.38 -17.27
C LYS A 5 9.82 5.49 -18.73
N PRO A 6 9.68 6.65 -19.38
CA PRO A 6 10.12 6.72 -20.78
C PRO A 6 11.60 6.43 -20.98
N MET A 7 12.44 6.86 -20.05
CA MET A 7 13.88 6.63 -20.15
C MET A 7 14.23 5.15 -20.07
N ILE A 8 13.57 4.42 -19.16
CA ILE A 8 13.82 2.99 -19.01
C ILE A 8 13.25 2.23 -20.21
N ALA A 9 12.06 2.60 -20.68
CA ALA A 9 11.43 1.96 -21.82
C ALA A 9 12.27 2.16 -23.11
N ALA A 10 12.98 3.29 -23.22
CA ALA A 10 13.85 3.53 -24.36
C ALA A 10 15.11 2.65 -24.36
N ARG A 11 15.49 2.12 -23.21
CA ARG A 11 16.75 1.36 -23.05
C ARG A 11 16.54 -0.13 -22.82
N HIS A 12 15.35 -0.53 -22.37
CA HIS A 12 15.09 -1.92 -21.96
C HIS A 12 13.72 -2.37 -22.47
N PRO A 13 13.58 -3.67 -22.79
CA PRO A 13 12.27 -4.21 -23.16
C PRO A 13 11.38 -4.33 -21.93
N VAL A 14 10.50 -3.34 -21.73
CA VAL A 14 9.55 -3.33 -20.61
C VAL A 14 8.13 -3.56 -21.11
N ASP A 15 7.33 -4.27 -20.32
CA ASP A 15 5.93 -4.49 -20.60
C ASP A 15 5.13 -3.35 -19.92
N PRO A 16 4.53 -2.45 -20.69
CA PRO A 16 3.77 -1.34 -20.08
C PRO A 16 2.53 -1.80 -19.32
N GLN A 17 2.09 -3.04 -19.54
CA GLN A 17 0.94 -3.61 -18.83
C GLN A 17 1.32 -4.26 -17.51
N ARG A 18 2.61 -4.34 -17.19
CA ARG A 18 3.10 -5.08 -16.04
C ARG A 18 4.13 -4.28 -15.24
N GLN A 19 3.74 -3.07 -14.85
CA GLN A 19 4.61 -2.20 -14.07
C GLN A 19 4.04 -2.03 -12.67
N THR A 20 4.88 -2.19 -11.66
CA THR A 20 4.50 -2.09 -10.25
C THR A 20 5.26 -0.96 -9.57
N LEU A 21 4.53 -0.13 -8.83
CA LEU A 21 5.11 0.91 -7.99
C LEU A 21 5.17 0.41 -6.56
N PHE A 22 6.36 0.46 -5.96
CA PHE A 22 6.57 0.09 -4.56
C PHE A 22 7.07 1.30 -3.78
N GLY A 23 6.53 1.49 -2.58
CA GLY A 23 7.03 2.51 -1.67
C GLY A 23 6.87 2.10 -0.22
N HIS A 24 7.80 2.55 0.62
CA HIS A 24 7.84 2.24 2.05
C HIS A 24 7.69 3.53 2.86
N SER A 25 6.90 3.51 3.91
CA SER A 25 6.74 4.62 4.85
C SER A 25 6.10 5.83 4.16
N TYR A 26 6.77 6.96 4.08
CA TYR A 26 6.28 8.11 3.29
C TYR A 26 6.23 7.75 1.80
N GLY A 27 7.14 6.90 1.32
CA GLY A 27 7.06 6.34 -0.03
C GLY A 27 5.82 5.49 -0.23
N GLY A 28 5.38 4.77 0.82
CA GLY A 28 4.12 4.04 0.82
C GLY A 28 2.92 4.98 0.70
N LEU A 29 2.96 6.08 1.42
CA LEU A 29 1.91 7.12 1.29
C LEU A 29 1.90 7.69 -0.13
N PHE A 30 3.08 7.94 -0.72
CA PHE A 30 3.18 8.40 -2.11
C PHE A 30 2.61 7.36 -3.08
N THR A 31 2.85 6.08 -2.83
CA THR A 31 2.29 4.99 -3.65
C THR A 31 0.76 5.04 -3.64
N LEU A 32 0.16 5.26 -2.46
CA LEU A 32 -1.30 5.43 -2.35
C LEU A 32 -1.76 6.69 -3.09
N TYR A 33 -1.01 7.79 -2.95
CA TYR A 33 -1.31 9.01 -3.69
C TYR A 33 -1.32 8.76 -5.20
N ALA A 34 -0.35 8.00 -5.70
CA ALA A 34 -0.27 7.67 -7.11
C ALA A 34 -1.48 6.85 -7.56
N LEU A 35 -1.86 5.83 -6.78
CA LEU A 35 -3.04 5.02 -7.08
C LEU A 35 -4.31 5.87 -7.12
N LEU A 36 -4.52 6.70 -6.09
CA LEU A 36 -5.77 7.46 -5.95
C LEU A 36 -5.91 8.56 -7.02
N ASN A 37 -4.80 9.08 -7.52
CA ASN A 37 -4.83 10.20 -8.47
C ASN A 37 -4.52 9.79 -9.91
N ARG A 38 -3.74 8.72 -10.09
CA ARG A 38 -3.33 8.24 -11.43
C ARG A 38 -3.38 6.71 -11.48
N PRO A 39 -4.57 6.11 -11.32
CA PRO A 39 -4.65 4.65 -11.21
C PRO A 39 -4.19 3.88 -12.45
N GLN A 40 -4.12 4.55 -13.61
CA GLN A 40 -3.67 3.91 -14.85
C GLN A 40 -2.13 3.96 -15.01
N ALA A 41 -1.44 4.65 -14.09
CA ALA A 41 0.02 4.82 -14.23
C ALA A 41 0.79 3.51 -14.03
N PHE A 42 0.26 2.60 -13.23
CA PHE A 42 0.87 1.29 -12.95
C PHE A 42 -0.23 0.23 -12.89
N SER A 43 0.14 -1.03 -13.13
CA SER A 43 -0.79 -2.15 -12.98
C SER A 43 -0.77 -2.72 -11.56
N GLY A 44 0.32 -2.47 -10.82
CA GLY A 44 0.46 -2.92 -9.44
C GLY A 44 0.98 -1.81 -8.55
N TYR A 45 0.50 -1.80 -7.32
CA TYR A 45 0.89 -0.84 -6.29
C TYR A 45 1.15 -1.61 -5.00
N VAL A 46 2.34 -1.41 -4.42
CA VAL A 46 2.66 -2.02 -3.12
C VAL A 46 3.05 -0.90 -2.17
N ALA A 47 2.21 -0.69 -1.17
CA ALA A 47 2.43 0.34 -0.15
C ALA A 47 2.81 -0.35 1.17
N ALA A 48 4.09 -0.29 1.50
CA ALA A 48 4.63 -0.93 2.69
C ALA A 48 4.65 0.07 3.84
N SER A 49 4.04 -0.30 4.96
CA SER A 49 3.97 0.53 6.17
C SER A 49 3.64 1.99 5.80
N PRO A 50 2.58 2.23 5.02
CA PRO A 50 2.32 3.59 4.55
C PRO A 50 1.94 4.51 5.72
N SER A 51 2.51 5.71 5.72
CA SER A 51 2.32 6.70 6.80
C SER A 51 0.97 7.41 6.65
N ILE A 52 -0.13 6.65 6.65
CA ILE A 52 -1.49 7.16 6.44
C ILE A 52 -1.84 8.20 7.51
N TRP A 53 -1.38 7.98 8.75
CA TRP A 53 -1.62 8.90 9.88
C TRP A 53 -1.17 10.32 9.58
N TRP A 54 -0.15 10.47 8.72
CA TRP A 54 0.41 11.78 8.39
C TRP A 54 -0.55 12.65 7.59
N TYR A 55 -1.38 12.04 6.73
CA TYR A 55 -2.24 12.81 5.83
C TYR A 55 -3.61 12.19 5.66
N GLN A 56 -4.18 11.74 6.78
CA GLN A 56 -5.43 10.97 6.76
C GLN A 56 -6.59 11.75 6.12
N GLY A 57 -6.72 13.03 6.44
CA GLY A 57 -7.78 13.85 5.86
C GLY A 57 -7.69 13.98 4.34
N TYR A 58 -6.48 13.99 3.79
CA TYR A 58 -6.29 14.01 2.34
C TYR A 58 -6.78 12.70 1.71
N ILE A 59 -6.41 11.57 2.32
CA ILE A 59 -6.84 10.26 1.82
C ILE A 59 -8.36 10.19 1.80
N GLU A 60 -9.02 10.59 2.87
CA GLU A 60 -10.48 10.56 2.97
C GLU A 60 -11.17 11.39 1.89
N ARG A 61 -10.67 12.62 1.66
CA ARG A 61 -11.24 13.49 0.63
C ARG A 61 -11.04 12.92 -0.76
N THR A 62 -9.88 12.33 -1.02
CA THR A 62 -9.52 11.82 -2.33
C THR A 62 -10.30 10.55 -2.67
N LEU A 63 -10.64 9.73 -1.67
CA LEU A 63 -11.38 8.48 -1.87
C LEU A 63 -12.73 8.69 -2.56
N ALA A 64 -13.45 9.75 -2.22
CA ALA A 64 -14.75 10.02 -2.82
C ALA A 64 -14.64 10.25 -4.34
N THR A 65 -13.65 11.05 -4.77
CA THR A 65 -13.39 11.29 -6.18
C THR A 65 -12.92 10.01 -6.88
N PHE A 66 -12.05 9.25 -6.22
CA PHE A 66 -11.53 7.99 -6.73
C PHE A 66 -12.66 6.98 -6.99
N ASP A 67 -13.58 6.84 -6.03
CA ASP A 67 -14.73 5.95 -6.17
C ASP A 67 -15.59 6.33 -7.38
N THR A 68 -15.86 7.62 -7.54
CA THR A 68 -16.68 8.11 -8.65
C THR A 68 -16.01 7.76 -9.98
N ARG A 69 -14.72 7.98 -10.09
CA ARG A 69 -13.98 7.64 -11.32
C ARG A 69 -14.01 6.13 -11.59
N ALA A 70 -13.80 5.32 -10.55
CA ALA A 70 -13.74 3.87 -10.70
C ALA A 70 -15.10 3.28 -11.12
N ARG A 71 -16.20 3.89 -10.67
CA ARG A 71 -17.52 3.46 -11.11
C ARG A 71 -17.79 3.79 -12.57
N GLN A 72 -17.28 4.93 -13.03
CA GLN A 72 -17.42 5.35 -14.42
C GLN A 72 -16.50 4.53 -15.35
N GLN A 73 -15.30 4.22 -14.87
CA GLN A 73 -14.32 3.46 -15.63
C GLN A 73 -13.57 2.53 -14.67
N PRO A 74 -13.99 1.25 -14.60
CA PRO A 74 -13.34 0.30 -13.69
C PRO A 74 -11.85 0.22 -13.94
N LEU A 75 -11.10 0.04 -12.86
CA LEU A 75 -9.65 -0.03 -12.91
C LEU A 75 -9.18 -1.38 -13.44
N ASP A 76 -7.91 -1.49 -13.71
CA ASP A 76 -7.25 -2.77 -13.98
C ASP A 76 -5.94 -2.71 -13.20
N ALA A 77 -6.04 -2.84 -11.89
CA ALA A 77 -4.90 -2.64 -11.00
C ALA A 77 -5.00 -3.52 -9.77
N ARG A 78 -3.86 -3.72 -9.14
CA ARG A 78 -3.73 -4.50 -7.91
C ARG A 78 -3.04 -3.63 -6.86
N LEU A 79 -3.52 -3.70 -5.64
CA LEU A 79 -2.92 -3.02 -4.49
C LEU A 79 -2.61 -4.03 -3.41
N LEU A 80 -1.37 -4.06 -2.97
CA LEU A 80 -0.96 -4.79 -1.78
C LEU A 80 -0.51 -3.78 -0.72
N LEU A 81 -1.22 -3.79 0.40
CA LEU A 81 -0.82 -3.04 1.60
C LEU A 81 -0.07 -4.00 2.50
N THR A 82 1.04 -3.56 3.08
CA THR A 82 1.75 -4.38 4.06
C THR A 82 2.07 -3.56 5.31
N VAL A 83 2.06 -4.22 6.47
CA VAL A 83 2.51 -3.64 7.73
C VAL A 83 3.18 -4.74 8.54
N GLY A 84 4.08 -4.34 9.44
CA GLY A 84 4.67 -5.27 10.37
C GLY A 84 3.83 -5.40 11.63
N SER A 85 3.72 -6.62 12.19
CA SER A 85 2.91 -6.80 13.39
C SER A 85 3.45 -6.03 14.60
N ALA A 86 4.74 -5.68 14.60
CA ALA A 86 5.35 -4.91 15.68
C ALA A 86 5.22 -3.40 15.50
N GLU A 87 4.45 -2.93 14.49
CA GLU A 87 4.31 -1.49 14.25
C GLU A 87 3.19 -0.84 15.07
N GLU A 88 2.35 -1.64 15.70
CA GLU A 88 1.28 -1.12 16.56
C GLU A 88 1.16 -2.03 17.78
N PRO A 89 1.15 -1.49 19.00
CA PRO A 89 0.96 -2.32 20.18
C PRO A 89 -0.42 -2.98 20.17
N ALA A 90 -0.55 -4.12 20.80
CA ALA A 90 -1.86 -4.76 20.99
C ALA A 90 -2.76 -3.86 21.86
N ASP A 91 -4.06 -4.00 21.68
CA ASP A 91 -5.03 -3.13 22.37
C ASP A 91 -4.91 -3.22 23.91
N ASP A 92 -4.47 -4.38 24.42
CA ASP A 92 -4.33 -4.62 25.86
C ASP A 92 -2.90 -4.40 26.37
N ASP A 93 -1.97 -4.00 25.49
CA ASP A 93 -0.58 -3.73 25.91
C ASP A 93 -0.53 -2.48 26.80
N PRO A 94 0.21 -2.53 27.91
CA PRO A 94 0.40 -1.33 28.71
C PRO A 94 1.34 -0.36 27.99
N LEU A 95 0.85 0.84 27.69
CA LEU A 95 1.63 1.86 26.98
C LEU A 95 2.55 2.57 27.98
N THR A 96 3.62 1.89 28.38
CA THR A 96 4.47 2.31 29.47
C THR A 96 5.50 3.37 29.12
N ASP A 97 5.81 3.51 27.83
CA ASP A 97 6.81 4.50 27.42
C ASP A 97 6.30 5.38 26.27
N PRO A 98 6.95 6.53 26.04
CA PRO A 98 6.52 7.45 24.98
C PRO A 98 6.55 6.84 23.59
N ARG A 99 7.49 5.92 23.32
CA ARG A 99 7.59 5.27 22.01
C ARG A 99 6.34 4.42 21.72
N GLN A 100 5.94 3.63 22.72
CA GLN A 100 4.73 2.81 22.59
C GLN A 100 3.49 3.67 22.35
N ARG A 101 3.39 4.80 23.08
CA ARG A 101 2.28 5.74 22.88
C ARG A 101 2.25 6.29 21.46
N HIS A 102 3.40 6.70 20.92
CA HIS A 102 3.49 7.19 19.54
C HIS A 102 3.09 6.12 18.53
N MET A 103 3.51 4.87 18.76
CA MET A 103 3.14 3.77 17.87
C MET A 103 1.62 3.54 17.89
N ALA A 104 1.02 3.58 19.08
CA ALA A 104 -0.43 3.45 19.22
C ALA A 104 -1.18 4.60 18.52
N GLU A 105 -0.67 5.83 18.65
CA GLU A 105 -1.28 7.00 18.02
C GLU A 105 -1.24 6.94 16.50
N ARG A 106 -0.18 6.37 15.93
CA ARG A 106 -0.02 6.27 14.47
C ARG A 106 -0.94 5.23 13.85
N ARG A 107 -1.38 4.24 14.62
CA ARG A 107 -2.34 3.22 14.19
C ARG A 107 -1.97 2.61 12.83
N MET A 108 -0.72 2.18 12.70
CA MET A 108 -0.21 1.71 11.40
C MET A 108 -1.01 0.51 10.88
N ILE A 109 -1.32 -0.47 11.76
CA ILE A 109 -2.10 -1.64 11.37
C ILE A 109 -3.57 -1.27 11.19
N GLY A 110 -4.13 -0.54 12.14
CA GLY A 110 -5.53 -0.12 12.08
C GLY A 110 -5.86 0.67 10.83
N ASN A 111 -4.99 1.63 10.48
CA ASN A 111 -5.19 2.46 9.30
C ASN A 111 -5.08 1.63 8.01
N ALA A 112 -4.12 0.68 7.96
CA ALA A 112 -3.98 -0.18 6.78
C ALA A 112 -5.20 -1.09 6.60
N ARG A 113 -5.70 -1.67 7.70
CA ARG A 113 -6.92 -2.49 7.66
C ARG A 113 -8.11 -1.69 7.16
N ALA A 114 -8.32 -0.50 7.73
CA ALA A 114 -9.45 0.35 7.37
C ALA A 114 -9.40 0.74 5.89
N LEU A 115 -8.21 1.08 5.39
CA LEU A 115 -8.06 1.44 3.99
C LEU A 115 -8.28 0.23 3.08
N ALA A 116 -7.76 -0.94 3.44
CA ALA A 116 -7.96 -2.15 2.65
C ALA A 116 -9.46 -2.46 2.53
N GLU A 117 -10.18 -2.45 3.65
CA GLU A 117 -11.62 -2.70 3.67
C GLU A 117 -12.38 -1.68 2.82
N ARG A 118 -11.98 -0.42 2.93
CA ARG A 118 -12.61 0.67 2.18
C ARG A 118 -12.45 0.50 0.67
N LEU A 119 -11.29 -0.04 0.22
CA LEU A 119 -10.98 -0.17 -1.20
C LEU A 119 -11.42 -1.50 -1.82
N GLU A 120 -11.81 -2.49 -1.00
CA GLU A 120 -12.21 -3.82 -1.51
C GLU A 120 -13.35 -3.76 -2.52
N SER A 121 -14.25 -2.79 -2.38
CA SER A 121 -15.40 -2.67 -3.26
C SER A 121 -15.14 -1.79 -4.49
N THR A 122 -13.92 -1.31 -4.68
CA THR A 122 -13.58 -0.45 -5.83
C THR A 122 -13.59 -1.27 -7.12
N PRO A 123 -14.39 -0.90 -8.13
CA PRO A 123 -14.45 -1.68 -9.36
C PRO A 123 -13.11 -1.79 -10.08
N GLY A 124 -12.67 -3.01 -10.35
CA GLY A 124 -11.45 -3.29 -11.09
C GLY A 124 -10.17 -3.19 -10.27
N LEU A 125 -10.25 -2.97 -8.96
CA LEU A 125 -9.09 -2.95 -8.08
C LEU A 125 -9.09 -4.22 -7.22
N GLU A 126 -8.03 -5.00 -7.32
CA GLU A 126 -7.81 -6.14 -6.43
C GLU A 126 -6.96 -5.69 -5.25
N VAL A 127 -7.44 -5.91 -4.04
CA VAL A 127 -6.80 -5.40 -2.82
C VAL A 127 -6.42 -6.56 -1.91
N GLY A 128 -5.20 -6.52 -1.39
CA GLY A 128 -4.76 -7.43 -0.33
C GLY A 128 -4.05 -6.67 0.76
N LEU A 129 -4.06 -7.24 1.95
CA LEU A 129 -3.35 -6.72 3.13
C LEU A 129 -2.50 -7.85 3.69
N ARG A 130 -1.22 -7.57 3.92
CA ARG A 130 -0.32 -8.54 4.55
C ARG A 130 0.24 -7.96 5.83
N ILE A 131 0.02 -8.66 6.94
CA ILE A 131 0.60 -8.30 8.23
C ILE A 131 1.73 -9.28 8.47
N ASN A 132 2.97 -8.77 8.39
CA ASN A 132 4.19 -9.59 8.46
C ASN A 132 4.58 -9.80 9.93
N ALA A 133 4.54 -11.06 10.38
CA ALA A 133 4.79 -11.43 11.78
C ALA A 133 6.16 -10.97 12.25
N GLY A 134 6.21 -10.31 13.39
CA GLY A 134 7.45 -9.86 14.03
C GLY A 134 8.15 -8.70 13.36
N ALA A 135 7.66 -8.26 12.20
CA ALA A 135 8.33 -7.16 11.50
C ALA A 135 8.01 -5.82 12.15
N ASN A 136 9.05 -5.00 12.30
CA ASN A 136 8.89 -3.60 12.70
C ASN A 136 8.85 -2.72 11.45
N HIS A 137 8.81 -1.41 11.65
CA HIS A 137 8.68 -0.46 10.54
C HIS A 137 9.80 -0.63 9.48
N GLY A 138 11.04 -0.78 9.92
CA GLY A 138 12.18 -0.92 9.01
C GLY A 138 12.22 -2.29 8.34
N THR A 139 12.10 -3.36 9.12
CA THR A 139 12.17 -4.72 8.57
C THR A 139 10.99 -5.04 7.66
N ASN A 140 9.83 -4.43 7.91
CA ASN A 140 8.69 -4.60 7.02
C ASN A 140 8.98 -4.05 5.62
N GLY A 141 9.73 -2.94 5.52
CA GLY A 141 10.13 -2.41 4.23
C GLY A 141 10.96 -3.41 3.42
N GLN A 142 11.88 -4.10 4.10
CA GLN A 142 12.72 -5.11 3.46
C GLN A 142 11.90 -6.32 2.97
N LEU A 143 11.06 -6.87 3.85
CA LEU A 143 10.19 -7.99 3.49
C LEU A 143 9.27 -7.62 2.32
N SER A 144 8.70 -6.43 2.38
CA SER A 144 7.74 -5.98 1.38
C SER A 144 8.36 -5.74 0.02
N SER A 145 9.66 -5.45 -0.04
CA SER A 145 10.32 -5.33 -1.34
C SER A 145 10.35 -6.67 -2.08
N VAL A 146 10.53 -7.76 -1.36
CA VAL A 146 10.46 -9.11 -1.93
C VAL A 146 9.01 -9.42 -2.35
N GLN A 147 8.05 -9.14 -1.49
CA GLN A 147 6.63 -9.33 -1.79
C GLN A 147 6.20 -8.53 -3.02
N ALA A 148 6.76 -7.34 -3.20
CA ALA A 148 6.48 -6.51 -4.38
C ALA A 148 7.00 -7.17 -5.66
N LEU A 149 8.18 -7.78 -5.60
CA LEU A 149 8.73 -8.51 -6.74
C LEU A 149 7.86 -9.73 -7.07
N GLU A 150 7.39 -10.43 -6.06
CA GLU A 150 6.50 -11.58 -6.24
C GLU A 150 5.20 -11.15 -6.93
N LEU A 151 4.58 -10.07 -6.44
CA LEU A 151 3.35 -9.55 -7.05
C LEU A 151 3.60 -9.14 -8.50
N ALA A 152 4.73 -8.48 -8.76
CA ALA A 152 5.05 -8.00 -10.10
C ALA A 152 5.31 -9.12 -11.09
N SER A 153 5.95 -10.22 -10.63
CA SER A 153 6.39 -11.30 -11.52
C SER A 153 5.35 -12.39 -11.73
N SER A 154 4.59 -12.74 -10.70
CA SER A 154 3.74 -13.92 -10.70
C SER A 154 2.37 -13.72 -11.35
N GLY A 155 1.91 -12.49 -11.45
CA GLY A 155 0.53 -12.22 -11.85
C GLY A 155 -0.51 -12.65 -10.83
N MET A 156 -0.05 -13.06 -9.63
CA MET A 156 -0.96 -13.50 -8.57
C MET A 156 -1.76 -12.33 -8.02
N LYS A 157 -2.96 -12.65 -7.57
CA LYS A 157 -3.79 -11.65 -6.89
C LYS A 157 -3.19 -11.34 -5.52
N PRO A 158 -3.25 -10.09 -5.10
CA PRO A 158 -2.85 -9.78 -3.74
C PRO A 158 -3.85 -10.42 -2.77
N GLU A 159 -3.35 -11.25 -1.88
CA GLU A 159 -4.19 -11.92 -0.89
C GLU A 159 -4.05 -11.23 0.45
N THR A 160 -5.13 -11.19 1.19
CA THR A 160 -5.09 -10.70 2.57
C THR A 160 -4.62 -11.84 3.46
N LYS A 161 -3.50 -11.64 4.12
CA LYS A 161 -2.91 -12.64 5.03
C LYS A 161 -2.45 -11.95 6.31
N THR A 162 -2.76 -12.59 7.42
CA THR A 162 -2.17 -12.24 8.71
C THR A 162 -1.30 -13.43 9.10
N GLU A 163 -0.01 -13.21 9.21
CA GLU A 163 0.91 -14.24 9.65
C GLU A 163 0.94 -14.26 11.18
N ASP A 164 0.71 -15.43 11.76
CA ASP A 164 0.73 -15.63 13.22
C ASP A 164 2.16 -15.84 13.73
#